data_b190a5c4f1a949c6b8edcceca106589c
#
_entry.id   b190a5c4f1a949c6b8edcceca106589c
#
_cell.length_a   1.000
_cell.length_b   1.000
_cell.length_c   1.000
_cell.angle_alpha   90.00
_cell.angle_beta   90.00
_cell.angle_gamma   90.00
#
_symmetry.space_group_name_H-M   'P 1'
#
loop_
_entity.id
_entity.type
_entity.pdbx_description
1 polymer ?
#
loop_
_entity_poly.entity_id
_entity_poly.type
_entity_poly.pdbx_seq_one_letter_code
_entity_poly.pdbx_strand_id
1 'polypeptide(L)'
;HNALFGQLMDLAGGMAAEVPEAYLAAAESYLDTLQAARDALEAQRGEAGSLPDADVAYDREAALAYADQYAMTRNPDWVDYTGSGGNCQNYVSQCLLAGGIPMDTQGSAVWKWYDSAFSNAPTASGRSGSWASVTQFLAYASSNTGFGLAAAVDDPYFTGQPGDLLEMGTENGWPH
;
A
#
# COMPACT_ATOMS: atom_id res chain seq x y z
N HIS A 1 -4.30 -7.63 -16.53
CA HIS A 1 -5.29 -6.98 -17.42
C HIS A 1 -5.82 -7.96 -18.45
N ASN A 2 -4.94 -8.51 -19.30
CA ASN A 2 -5.34 -9.43 -20.36
C ASN A 2 -5.93 -10.75 -19.84
N ALA A 3 -5.55 -11.22 -18.65
CA ALA A 3 -6.04 -12.49 -18.13
C ALA A 3 -7.51 -12.41 -17.65
N LEU A 4 -7.91 -11.31 -16.99
CA LEU A 4 -9.29 -11.12 -16.53
C LEU A 4 -10.23 -10.83 -17.72
N PHE A 5 -9.75 -10.03 -18.67
CA PHE A 5 -10.46 -9.76 -19.91
C PHE A 5 -10.58 -11.03 -20.77
N GLY A 6 -9.51 -11.84 -20.82
CA GLY A 6 -9.54 -13.16 -21.45
C GLY A 6 -10.55 -14.10 -20.80
N GLN A 7 -10.59 -14.18 -19.47
CA GLN A 7 -11.57 -14.98 -18.73
C GLN A 7 -13.02 -14.50 -18.94
N LEU A 8 -13.24 -13.18 -18.98
CA LEU A 8 -14.55 -12.61 -19.33
C LEU A 8 -14.94 -12.90 -20.77
N MET A 9 -14.01 -12.87 -21.71
CA MET A 9 -14.25 -13.21 -23.11
C MET A 9 -14.47 -14.72 -23.31
N ASP A 10 -13.77 -15.57 -22.56
CA ASP A 10 -13.99 -17.03 -22.57
C ASP A 10 -15.35 -17.41 -21.96
N LEU A 11 -15.75 -16.72 -20.88
CA LEU A 11 -17.10 -16.86 -20.31
C LEU A 11 -18.19 -16.33 -21.24
N ALA A 12 -17.95 -15.24 -21.95
CA ALA A 12 -18.88 -14.69 -22.96
C ALA A 12 -18.90 -15.50 -24.26
N GLY A 13 -17.78 -16.10 -24.65
CA GLY A 13 -17.66 -16.95 -25.85
C GLY A 13 -18.38 -18.29 -25.75
N GLY A 14 -18.64 -18.75 -24.50
CA GLY A 14 -19.51 -19.92 -24.25
C GLY A 14 -21.01 -19.63 -24.46
N MET A 15 -21.38 -18.36 -24.56
CA MET A 15 -22.74 -17.91 -24.90
C MET A 15 -22.67 -17.23 -26.27
N ALA A 16 -22.89 -17.97 -27.34
CA ALA A 16 -22.78 -17.55 -28.74
C ALA A 16 -23.59 -16.29 -29.10
N ALA A 17 -23.20 -15.15 -28.55
CA ALA A 17 -23.66 -13.83 -28.93
C ALA A 17 -22.41 -13.02 -29.30
N GLU A 18 -22.28 -12.62 -30.57
CA GLU A 18 -21.31 -11.61 -30.98
C GLU A 18 -21.46 -10.38 -30.03
N VAL A 19 -20.37 -10.01 -29.35
CA VAL A 19 -20.37 -8.78 -28.55
C VAL A 19 -20.61 -7.63 -29.51
N PRO A 20 -21.70 -6.85 -29.40
CA PRO A 20 -21.97 -5.78 -30.33
C PRO A 20 -20.77 -4.83 -30.42
N GLU A 21 -20.39 -4.45 -31.63
CA GLU A 21 -19.26 -3.53 -31.90
C GLU A 21 -19.30 -2.26 -31.05
N ALA A 22 -20.50 -1.78 -30.72
CA ALA A 22 -20.71 -0.66 -29.82
C ALA A 22 -20.18 -0.89 -28.40
N TYR A 23 -20.19 -2.13 -27.89
CA TYR A 23 -19.62 -2.46 -26.58
C TYR A 23 -18.11 -2.52 -26.61
N LEU A 24 -17.52 -2.98 -27.71
CA LEU A 24 -16.07 -2.98 -27.91
C LEU A 24 -15.55 -1.54 -27.98
N ALA A 25 -16.20 -0.68 -28.77
CA ALA A 25 -15.86 0.74 -28.87
C ALA A 25 -16.00 1.47 -27.51
N ALA A 26 -17.03 1.15 -26.74
CA ALA A 26 -17.23 1.71 -25.41
C ALA A 26 -16.15 1.24 -24.43
N ALA A 27 -15.75 -0.03 -24.49
CA ALA A 27 -14.67 -0.58 -23.65
C ALA A 27 -13.30 0.05 -24.01
N GLU A 28 -13.00 0.22 -25.30
CA GLU A 28 -11.79 0.91 -25.77
C GLU A 28 -11.77 2.37 -25.29
N SER A 29 -12.87 3.13 -25.46
CA SER A 29 -12.98 4.51 -24.99
C SER A 29 -12.82 4.61 -23.48
N TYR A 30 -13.32 3.63 -22.72
CA TYR A 30 -13.15 3.59 -21.27
C TYR A 30 -11.69 3.32 -20.88
N LEU A 31 -11.01 2.40 -21.58
CA LEU A 31 -9.58 2.12 -21.36
C LEU A 31 -8.73 3.35 -21.68
N ASP A 32 -9.01 4.08 -22.76
CA ASP A 32 -8.33 5.33 -23.10
C ASP A 32 -8.53 6.39 -22.01
N THR A 33 -9.73 6.49 -21.45
CA THR A 33 -10.04 7.40 -20.35
C THR A 33 -9.26 7.06 -19.09
N LEU A 34 -9.17 5.76 -18.75
CA LEU A 34 -8.39 5.29 -17.60
C LEU A 34 -6.89 5.54 -17.80
N GLN A 35 -6.39 5.31 -19.02
CA GLN A 35 -4.98 5.58 -19.32
C GLN A 35 -4.68 7.08 -19.20
N ALA A 36 -5.53 7.95 -19.75
CA ALA A 36 -5.37 9.39 -19.63
C ALA A 36 -5.44 9.87 -18.16
N ALA A 37 -6.32 9.29 -17.36
CA ALA A 37 -6.40 9.59 -15.93
C ALA A 37 -5.14 9.15 -15.17
N ARG A 38 -4.59 7.99 -15.51
CA ARG A 38 -3.33 7.49 -14.99
C ARG A 38 -2.17 8.42 -15.35
N ASP A 39 -2.05 8.78 -16.63
CA ASP A 39 -0.98 9.67 -17.11
C ASP A 39 -1.06 11.05 -16.46
N ALA A 40 -2.28 11.58 -16.25
CA ALA A 40 -2.51 12.82 -15.52
C ALA A 40 -2.09 12.71 -14.04
N LEU A 41 -2.36 11.58 -13.39
CA LEU A 41 -1.94 11.32 -12.02
C LEU A 41 -0.41 11.20 -11.91
N GLU A 42 0.22 10.51 -12.87
CA GLU A 42 1.68 10.40 -12.94
C GLU A 42 2.33 11.78 -13.20
N ALA A 43 1.73 12.62 -14.04
CA ALA A 43 2.18 13.99 -14.25
C ALA A 43 2.07 14.84 -12.97
N GLN A 44 0.96 14.74 -12.24
CA GLN A 44 0.79 15.41 -10.94
C GLN A 44 1.79 14.93 -9.90
N ARG A 45 2.15 13.65 -9.90
CA ARG A 45 3.23 13.10 -9.05
C ARG A 45 4.60 13.63 -9.44
N GLY A 46 4.83 13.88 -10.72
CA GLY A 46 6.07 14.53 -11.23
C GLY A 46 6.16 16.01 -10.89
N GLU A 47 5.02 16.70 -10.76
CA GLU A 47 4.93 18.14 -10.41
C GLU A 47 4.82 18.38 -8.90
N ALA A 48 4.25 17.46 -8.14
CA ALA A 48 4.36 17.46 -6.67
C ALA A 48 5.81 17.16 -6.36
N GLY A 49 6.59 18.24 -6.29
CA GLY A 49 8.04 18.25 -6.25
C GLY A 49 8.58 17.12 -5.39
N SER A 50 9.65 16.50 -5.86
CA SER A 50 10.39 15.49 -5.11
C SER A 50 10.41 15.89 -3.65
N LEU A 51 9.88 14.99 -2.80
CA LEU A 51 10.02 15.12 -1.35
C LEU A 51 11.47 15.50 -1.08
N PRO A 52 11.74 16.48 -0.18
CA PRO A 52 13.11 16.94 0.02
C PRO A 52 13.97 15.74 0.38
N ASP A 53 14.91 15.47 -0.49
CA ASP A 53 16.08 14.60 -0.39
C ASP A 53 16.18 13.74 0.89
N ALA A 54 15.33 12.74 0.98
CA ALA A 54 15.73 11.51 1.61
C ALA A 54 15.88 10.53 0.46
N ASP A 55 17.07 10.44 -0.12
CA ASP A 55 17.51 9.33 -0.97
C ASP A 55 17.51 8.01 -0.18
N VAL A 56 16.40 7.71 0.47
CA VAL A 56 16.16 6.39 1.04
C VAL A 56 15.49 5.59 -0.07
N ALA A 57 16.31 5.01 -0.91
CA ALA A 57 15.83 4.02 -1.85
C ALA A 57 15.19 2.87 -1.05
N TYR A 58 13.89 2.66 -1.20
CA TYR A 58 13.23 1.50 -0.62
C TYR A 58 13.80 0.22 -1.22
N ASP A 59 14.48 -0.56 -0.38
CA ASP A 59 15.06 -1.86 -0.73
C ASP A 59 13.97 -2.94 -0.65
N ARG A 60 13.36 -3.22 -1.79
CA ARG A 60 12.31 -4.23 -1.93
C ARG A 60 12.82 -5.63 -1.61
N GLU A 61 14.07 -5.95 -1.97
CA GLU A 61 14.65 -7.28 -1.72
C GLU A 61 14.84 -7.51 -0.22
N ALA A 62 15.34 -6.51 0.51
CA ALA A 62 15.46 -6.58 1.96
C ALA A 62 14.11 -6.71 2.67
N ALA A 63 13.11 -5.95 2.22
CA ALA A 63 11.74 -6.04 2.75
C ALA A 63 11.13 -7.43 2.51
N LEU A 64 11.28 -8.00 1.32
CA LEU A 64 10.80 -9.33 0.97
C LEU A 64 11.55 -10.43 1.72
N ALA A 65 12.87 -10.31 1.88
CA ALA A 65 13.68 -11.25 2.66
C ALA A 65 13.23 -11.30 4.12
N TYR A 66 12.92 -10.12 4.71
CA TYR A 66 12.35 -10.06 6.05
C TYR A 66 10.95 -10.70 6.10
N ALA A 67 10.11 -10.42 5.11
CA ALA A 67 8.79 -11.01 5.00
C ALA A 67 8.86 -12.54 4.93
N ASP A 68 9.68 -13.10 4.06
CA ASP A 68 9.87 -14.55 3.93
C ASP A 68 10.36 -15.19 5.23
N GLN A 69 11.32 -14.53 5.89
CA GLN A 69 11.89 -15.04 7.14
C GLN A 69 10.85 -15.16 8.25
N TYR A 70 9.92 -14.22 8.33
CA TYR A 70 8.99 -14.11 9.45
C TYR A 70 7.52 -14.35 9.06
N ALA A 71 7.23 -14.78 7.83
CA ALA A 71 5.87 -15.09 7.37
C ALA A 71 5.18 -16.18 8.19
N MET A 72 5.92 -17.22 8.57
CA MET A 72 5.40 -18.37 9.32
C MET A 72 5.79 -18.34 10.80
N THR A 73 6.72 -17.47 11.17
CA THR A 73 7.23 -17.35 12.55
C THR A 73 7.39 -15.88 12.90
N ARG A 74 6.80 -15.47 14.00
CA ARG A 74 6.93 -14.09 14.46
C ARG A 74 8.36 -13.76 14.85
N ASN A 75 8.85 -12.55 14.51
CA ASN A 75 10.09 -12.03 15.06
C ASN A 75 9.91 -11.74 16.58
N PRO A 76 10.64 -12.42 17.47
CA PRO A 76 10.44 -12.28 18.91
C PRO A 76 10.87 -10.93 19.49
N ASP A 77 11.65 -10.14 18.75
CA ASP A 77 12.12 -8.82 19.19
C ASP A 77 10.99 -7.77 19.19
N TRP A 78 9.84 -8.10 18.59
CA TRP A 78 8.70 -7.20 18.49
C TRP A 78 7.52 -7.70 19.32
N VAL A 79 6.73 -6.77 19.86
CA VAL A 79 5.51 -7.09 20.59
C VAL A 79 4.52 -7.84 19.71
N ASP A 80 3.88 -8.83 20.28
CA ASP A 80 2.84 -9.62 19.63
C ASP A 80 1.45 -9.05 19.90
N TYR A 81 0.74 -8.69 18.84
CA TYR A 81 -0.63 -8.19 18.90
C TYR A 81 -1.68 -9.22 18.48
N THR A 82 -1.31 -10.48 18.27
CA THR A 82 -2.26 -11.53 17.84
C THR A 82 -3.47 -11.62 18.74
N GLY A 83 -3.29 -11.45 20.06
CA GLY A 83 -4.37 -11.42 21.04
C GLY A 83 -5.13 -10.10 21.19
N SER A 84 -4.75 -9.07 20.44
CA SER A 84 -5.24 -7.68 20.58
C SER A 84 -5.75 -7.09 19.26
N GLY A 85 -6.34 -7.89 18.40
CA GLY A 85 -6.90 -7.43 17.13
C GLY A 85 -6.09 -7.79 15.89
N GLY A 86 -4.96 -8.46 16.05
CA GLY A 86 -4.13 -8.92 14.93
C GLY A 86 -2.76 -8.26 14.86
N ASN A 87 -1.84 -8.92 14.17
CA ASN A 87 -0.44 -8.54 14.08
C ASN A 87 -0.01 -8.13 12.66
N CYS A 88 -0.94 -8.09 11.71
CA CYS A 88 -0.67 -7.88 10.29
C CYS A 88 0.05 -6.54 10.04
N GLN A 89 -0.50 -5.42 10.50
CA GLN A 89 0.11 -4.12 10.29
C GLN A 89 1.45 -3.97 11.02
N ASN A 90 1.60 -4.51 12.22
CA ASN A 90 2.89 -4.53 12.92
C ASN A 90 3.96 -5.30 12.11
N TYR A 91 3.58 -6.44 11.52
CA TYR A 91 4.46 -7.22 10.65
C TYR A 91 4.83 -6.45 9.38
N VAL A 92 3.87 -5.84 8.70
CA VAL A 92 4.10 -5.01 7.50
C VAL A 92 5.03 -3.84 7.83
N SER A 93 4.82 -3.16 8.95
CA SER A 93 5.71 -2.07 9.38
C SER A 93 7.15 -2.54 9.61
N GLN A 94 7.35 -3.75 10.11
CA GLN A 94 8.69 -4.34 10.25
C GLN A 94 9.32 -4.63 8.88
N CYS A 95 8.55 -5.13 7.89
CA CYS A 95 9.03 -5.35 6.53
C CYS A 95 9.47 -4.02 5.87
N LEU A 96 8.68 -2.97 6.00
CA LEU A 96 9.01 -1.65 5.48
C LEU A 96 10.28 -1.08 6.13
N LEU A 97 10.41 -1.24 7.44
CA LEU A 97 11.62 -0.82 8.17
C LEU A 97 12.84 -1.61 7.70
N ALA A 98 12.71 -2.92 7.50
CA ALA A 98 13.79 -3.78 6.99
C ALA A 98 14.18 -3.39 5.55
N GLY A 99 13.24 -2.90 4.75
CA GLY A 99 13.47 -2.30 3.44
C GLY A 99 14.07 -0.89 3.48
N GLY A 100 14.48 -0.41 4.66
CA GLY A 100 15.19 0.86 4.80
C GLY A 100 14.29 2.09 4.95
N ILE A 101 12.95 1.94 4.99
CA ILE A 101 12.07 3.08 5.26
C ILE A 101 12.33 3.58 6.68
N PRO A 102 12.73 4.85 6.85
CA PRO A 102 13.02 5.38 8.17
C PRO A 102 11.73 5.64 8.97
N MET A 103 11.80 5.47 10.28
CA MET A 103 10.71 5.86 11.16
C MET A 103 10.48 7.37 11.05
N ASP A 104 9.21 7.75 10.91
CA ASP A 104 8.80 9.15 10.86
C ASP A 104 8.36 9.62 12.23
N THR A 105 9.11 10.59 12.77
CA THR A 105 8.82 11.25 14.03
C THR A 105 8.51 12.74 13.84
N GLN A 106 8.22 13.17 12.61
CA GLN A 106 8.03 14.57 12.26
C GLN A 106 6.54 14.89 12.06
N GLY A 107 6.19 16.14 12.31
CA GLY A 107 4.85 16.62 12.04
C GLY A 107 3.78 16.11 13.01
N SER A 108 2.52 16.16 12.54
CA SER A 108 1.33 15.75 13.32
C SER A 108 0.95 14.29 13.13
N ALA A 109 1.40 13.68 12.04
CA ALA A 109 1.22 12.27 11.75
C ALA A 109 2.60 11.60 11.76
N VAL A 110 2.75 10.53 12.52
CA VAL A 110 4.01 9.82 12.73
C VAL A 110 3.86 8.34 12.47
N TRP A 111 4.95 7.68 12.04
CA TRP A 111 5.03 6.23 11.86
C TRP A 111 6.34 5.75 12.49
N LYS A 112 6.24 5.17 13.70
CA LYS A 112 7.42 4.90 14.51
C LYS A 112 7.22 3.79 15.52
N TRP A 113 8.36 3.19 15.94
CA TRP A 113 8.46 2.28 17.05
C TRP A 113 9.82 2.40 17.73
N TYR A 114 9.88 2.95 18.93
CA TYR A 114 11.08 3.05 19.76
C TYR A 114 10.98 2.22 21.03
N ASP A 115 9.78 2.02 21.55
CA ASP A 115 9.46 1.13 22.66
C ASP A 115 7.98 0.71 22.59
N SER A 116 7.56 -0.19 23.46
CA SER A 116 6.19 -0.75 23.46
C SER A 116 5.12 0.21 23.99
N ALA A 117 5.51 1.34 24.59
CA ALA A 117 4.55 2.33 25.07
C ALA A 117 3.85 3.02 23.90
N PHE A 118 2.54 3.23 23.99
CA PHE A 118 1.81 3.95 22.94
C PHE A 118 2.09 5.45 23.03
N SER A 119 2.50 6.05 21.90
CA SER A 119 2.68 7.50 21.78
C SER A 119 2.63 7.94 20.32
N ASN A 120 1.67 8.81 19.99
CA ASN A 120 1.64 9.51 18.70
C ASN A 120 2.37 10.86 18.73
N ALA A 121 3.10 11.17 19.81
CA ALA A 121 3.91 12.38 19.85
C ALA A 121 5.07 12.31 18.85
N PRO A 122 5.43 13.41 18.17
CA PRO A 122 6.54 13.45 17.19
C PRO A 122 7.90 13.45 17.93
N THR A 123 8.19 12.37 18.61
CA THR A 123 9.42 12.14 19.39
C THR A 123 9.96 10.74 19.14
N ALA A 124 11.25 10.54 19.35
CA ALA A 124 11.90 9.24 19.29
C ALA A 124 11.61 8.41 20.55
N SER A 125 10.34 8.28 20.93
CA SER A 125 9.88 7.43 22.03
C SER A 125 8.50 6.87 21.72
N GLY A 126 8.20 5.71 22.25
CA GLY A 126 6.93 5.03 22.07
C GLY A 126 6.70 4.52 20.65
N ARG A 127 5.56 3.87 20.46
CA ARG A 127 5.05 3.46 19.15
C ARG A 127 3.80 4.23 18.75
N SER A 128 3.69 4.55 17.48
CA SER A 128 2.48 5.17 16.94
C SER A 128 1.38 4.14 16.65
N GLY A 129 0.14 4.62 16.59
CA GLY A 129 -0.97 3.81 16.15
C GLY A 129 -0.85 3.38 14.69
N SER A 130 -0.27 4.20 13.84
CA SER A 130 0.04 3.89 12.43
C SER A 130 1.02 2.73 12.25
N TRP A 131 1.84 2.41 13.26
CA TRP A 131 2.72 1.25 13.21
C TRP A 131 1.97 -0.08 13.31
N ALA A 132 0.88 -0.16 14.07
CA ALA A 132 0.23 -1.43 14.42
C ALA A 132 -1.25 -1.52 14.02
N SER A 133 -1.83 -0.47 13.44
CA SER A 133 -3.22 -0.41 13.02
C SER A 133 -3.32 -0.10 11.53
N VAL A 134 -3.95 -0.99 10.76
CA VAL A 134 -4.21 -0.82 9.31
C VAL A 134 -4.87 0.53 9.02
N THR A 135 -5.97 0.84 9.68
CA THR A 135 -6.70 2.09 9.47
C THR A 135 -5.85 3.34 9.76
N GLN A 136 -5.04 3.29 10.81
CA GLN A 136 -4.19 4.44 11.16
C GLN A 136 -2.96 4.53 10.25
N PHE A 137 -2.44 3.41 9.79
CA PHE A 137 -1.37 3.38 8.79
C PHE A 137 -1.84 3.97 7.46
N LEU A 138 -3.00 3.53 6.96
CA LEU A 138 -3.58 4.07 5.74
C LEU A 138 -3.82 5.58 5.85
N ALA A 139 -4.39 6.04 6.96
CA ALA A 139 -4.61 7.46 7.21
C ALA A 139 -3.30 8.24 7.23
N TYR A 140 -2.25 7.71 7.85
CA TYR A 140 -0.91 8.28 7.85
C TYR A 140 -0.33 8.35 6.43
N ALA A 141 -0.24 7.22 5.73
CA ALA A 141 0.39 7.14 4.42
C ALA A 141 -0.33 7.99 3.36
N SER A 142 -1.68 8.02 3.40
CA SER A 142 -2.50 8.80 2.46
C SER A 142 -2.44 10.31 2.69
N SER A 143 -2.19 10.75 3.92
CA SER A 143 -2.15 12.18 4.28
C SER A 143 -0.74 12.75 4.41
N ASN A 144 0.28 11.90 4.47
CA ASN A 144 1.65 12.35 4.64
C ASN A 144 2.20 12.95 3.34
N THR A 145 2.65 14.19 3.42
CA THR A 145 3.30 14.93 2.32
C THR A 145 4.73 15.30 2.64
N GLY A 146 5.23 14.87 3.80
CA GLY A 146 6.56 15.17 4.30
C GLY A 146 7.49 13.97 4.30
N PHE A 147 8.28 13.87 5.34
CA PHE A 147 9.21 12.77 5.55
C PHE A 147 8.46 11.45 5.82
N GLY A 148 9.06 10.32 5.44
CA GLY A 148 8.52 8.99 5.68
C GLY A 148 7.72 8.44 4.50
N LEU A 149 6.74 7.59 4.79
CA LEU A 149 5.90 6.99 3.77
C LEU A 149 4.86 7.98 3.26
N ALA A 150 4.83 8.20 1.97
CA ALA A 150 3.85 9.04 1.31
C ALA A 150 3.09 8.24 0.24
N ALA A 151 1.80 8.57 0.09
CA ALA A 151 0.91 8.13 -0.97
C ALA A 151 0.51 6.66 -0.98
N ALA A 152 -0.68 6.39 -0.49
CA ALA A 152 -1.46 5.27 -0.98
C ALA A 152 -2.06 5.62 -2.36
N VAL A 153 -1.97 4.71 -3.31
CA VAL A 153 -2.64 4.80 -4.60
C VAL A 153 -3.73 3.72 -4.59
N ASP A 154 -4.95 4.10 -4.90
CA ASP A 154 -6.00 3.13 -5.16
C ASP A 154 -5.67 2.41 -6.48
N ASP A 155 -5.30 1.14 -6.38
CA ASP A 155 -4.98 0.30 -7.53
C ASP A 155 -5.98 -0.87 -7.64
N PRO A 156 -7.14 -0.63 -8.24
CA PRO A 156 -8.17 -1.66 -8.40
C PRO A 156 -7.75 -2.82 -9.32
N TYR A 157 -6.62 -2.68 -10.02
CA TYR A 157 -6.16 -3.65 -11.02
C TYR A 157 -4.94 -4.46 -10.57
N PHE A 158 -4.46 -4.28 -9.36
CA PHE A 158 -3.29 -5.01 -8.85
C PHE A 158 -2.05 -4.89 -9.77
N THR A 159 -1.72 -3.68 -10.15
CA THR A 159 -0.51 -3.42 -10.95
C THR A 159 0.76 -3.40 -10.09
N GLY A 160 0.64 -3.66 -8.80
CA GLY A 160 1.72 -3.69 -7.84
C GLY A 160 2.85 -4.65 -8.20
N GLN A 161 4.03 -4.36 -7.68
CA GLN A 161 5.23 -5.18 -7.80
C GLN A 161 5.53 -5.88 -6.46
N PRO A 162 6.31 -6.97 -6.44
CA PRO A 162 6.80 -7.54 -5.20
C PRO A 162 7.46 -6.47 -4.31
N GLY A 163 7.07 -6.43 -3.04
CA GLY A 163 7.50 -5.39 -2.09
C GLY A 163 6.56 -4.19 -2.02
N ASP A 164 5.54 -4.09 -2.86
CA ASP A 164 4.44 -3.14 -2.63
C ASP A 164 3.52 -3.66 -1.53
N LEU A 165 2.90 -2.72 -0.84
CA LEU A 165 1.92 -3.01 0.19
C LEU A 165 0.51 -2.92 -0.41
N LEU A 166 -0.27 -3.98 -0.21
CA LEU A 166 -1.67 -4.01 -0.57
C LEU A 166 -2.52 -3.94 0.70
N GLU A 167 -3.37 -2.94 0.77
CA GLU A 167 -4.39 -2.82 1.80
C GLU A 167 -5.76 -3.17 1.23
N MET A 168 -6.45 -4.09 1.89
CA MET A 168 -7.79 -4.51 1.49
C MET A 168 -8.84 -3.91 2.41
N GLY A 169 -9.81 -3.22 1.82
CA GLY A 169 -10.92 -2.61 2.53
C GLY A 169 -12.28 -3.12 2.08
N THR A 170 -13.28 -2.85 2.89
CA THR A 170 -14.68 -3.04 2.58
C THR A 170 -15.42 -1.71 2.75
N GLU A 171 -16.68 -1.64 2.33
CA GLU A 171 -17.53 -0.46 2.55
C GLU A 171 -17.64 -0.05 4.03
N ASN A 172 -17.34 -0.97 4.95
CA ASN A 172 -17.42 -0.76 6.39
C ASN A 172 -16.07 -0.47 7.07
N GLY A 173 -14.98 -0.37 6.30
CA GLY A 173 -13.66 -0.06 6.82
C GLY A 173 -12.54 -0.89 6.20
N TRP A 174 -11.34 -0.71 6.73
CA TRP A 174 -10.10 -1.36 6.29
C TRP A 174 -9.65 -2.39 7.34
N PRO A 175 -10.13 -3.65 7.27
CA PRO A 175 -9.78 -4.66 8.26
C PRO A 175 -8.38 -5.23 8.09
N HIS A 176 -7.83 -5.18 6.87
CA HIS A 176 -6.53 -5.77 6.51
C HIS A 176 -5.77 -4.97 5.47
#